data_3bc352cb2334a3add5cea4cc5c149d91
#
_entry.id   3bc352cb2334a3add5cea4cc5c149d91
#
_cell.length_a   1.000
_cell.length_b   1.000
_cell.length_c   1.000
_cell.angle_alpha   90.00
_cell.angle_beta   90.00
_cell.angle_gamma   90.00
#
_symmetry.space_group_name_H-M   'P 1'
#
loop_
_entity.id
_entity.type
_entity.pdbx_description
1 polymer ?
#
loop_
_entity_poly.entity_id
_entity_poly.type
_entity_poly.pdbx_seq_one_letter_code
_entity_poly.pdbx_strand_id
1 'polypeptide(L)'
;MRKIGVLTSGGDSPGMNAAVMSVARSAAMYGIPLIGVKRGYNGLLRKSANLKDDMQELTLELVLDIADEPGTYLRTARCLEFKEKKFQEKAVKTLKSMQIDGLVVIGGDGSFRGAQALCELGVPCIGIPGTIDNDLPYTEISLGYDTAVNVCVEAIRKIRATSRRHDRPAVVEVMGRHCGDIALTAAVSTGSEIVVVPEVPWTVEGVARQLQRQLDRGNTRATIVVAEGCWEAMAPFDLFTFLTSRGKPCYPDEPMSAVRFASVMKRMCGMVEARANVIGYVQRGAEPTARDSAFAFEAGNLAVRLLRDGISNQVIGMKKGKVFYMPIDKALKQERYFNRPLFDLVNSL
;
A
#
# COMPACT_ATOMS: atom_id res chain seq x y z
N MET A 1 -28.12 1.37 -16.75
CA MET A 1 -27.61 1.71 -15.41
C MET A 1 -28.00 3.15 -15.12
N ARG A 2 -28.71 3.39 -14.02
CA ARG A 2 -29.27 4.73 -13.69
C ARG A 2 -28.29 5.57 -12.88
N LYS A 3 -27.49 4.94 -12.02
CA LYS A 3 -26.56 5.63 -11.12
C LYS A 3 -25.45 4.68 -10.67
N ILE A 4 -24.22 5.18 -10.58
CA ILE A 4 -23.04 4.43 -10.10
C ILE A 4 -22.55 5.04 -8.77
N GLY A 5 -22.10 4.18 -7.86
CA GLY A 5 -21.35 4.58 -6.68
C GLY A 5 -19.86 4.37 -6.86
N VAL A 6 -19.03 5.17 -6.19
CA VAL A 6 -17.58 4.93 -6.05
C VAL A 6 -17.17 5.12 -4.61
N LEU A 7 -16.30 4.25 -4.10
CA LEU A 7 -15.70 4.37 -2.77
C LEU A 7 -14.21 4.03 -2.80
N THR A 8 -13.47 4.60 -1.84
CA THR A 8 -12.10 4.24 -1.50
C THR A 8 -12.10 3.55 -0.14
N SER A 9 -11.39 2.41 -0.02
CA SER A 9 -11.44 1.56 1.18
C SER A 9 -10.07 0.97 1.50
N GLY A 10 -9.77 0.85 2.78
CA GLY A 10 -8.48 0.35 3.26
C GLY A 10 -7.54 1.47 3.69
N GLY A 11 -6.26 1.39 3.33
CA GLY A 11 -5.31 2.50 3.45
C GLY A 11 -5.46 3.48 2.29
N ASP A 12 -5.11 4.73 2.50
CA ASP A 12 -5.01 5.70 1.42
C ASP A 12 -3.79 5.40 0.54
N SER A 13 -3.90 5.80 -0.72
CA SER A 13 -2.87 5.55 -1.72
C SER A 13 -2.83 6.70 -2.72
N PRO A 14 -1.66 7.20 -3.10
CA PRO A 14 -1.53 8.17 -4.18
C PRO A 14 -2.24 7.70 -5.45
N GLY A 15 -2.93 8.61 -6.13
CA GLY A 15 -3.71 8.27 -7.33
C GLY A 15 -5.14 7.79 -7.09
N MET A 16 -5.59 7.57 -5.84
CA MET A 16 -7.00 7.27 -5.59
C MET A 16 -7.93 8.38 -6.07
N ASN A 17 -7.55 9.65 -5.89
CA ASN A 17 -8.30 10.79 -6.41
C ASN A 17 -8.33 10.79 -7.95
N ALA A 18 -7.21 10.50 -8.60
CA ALA A 18 -7.14 10.36 -10.06
C ALA A 18 -8.07 9.24 -10.58
N ALA A 19 -8.18 8.13 -9.84
CA ALA A 19 -9.11 7.05 -10.19
C ALA A 19 -10.58 7.49 -10.00
N VAL A 20 -10.90 8.19 -8.91
CA VAL A 20 -12.24 8.76 -8.69
C VAL A 20 -12.59 9.76 -9.80
N MET A 21 -11.66 10.63 -10.19
CA MET A 21 -11.83 11.56 -11.31
C MET A 21 -12.10 10.82 -12.62
N SER A 22 -11.33 9.77 -12.92
CA SER A 22 -11.52 8.99 -14.15
C SER A 22 -12.88 8.29 -14.17
N VAL A 23 -13.34 7.73 -13.04
CA VAL A 23 -14.68 7.16 -12.91
C VAL A 23 -15.74 8.22 -13.15
N ALA A 24 -15.61 9.42 -12.58
CA ALA A 24 -16.56 10.51 -12.75
C ALA A 24 -16.61 11.00 -14.20
N ARG A 25 -15.44 11.20 -14.81
CA ARG A 25 -15.33 11.61 -16.23
C ARG A 25 -16.00 10.60 -17.15
N SER A 26 -15.72 9.30 -16.91
CA SER A 26 -16.31 8.24 -17.74
C SER A 26 -17.81 8.10 -17.52
N ALA A 27 -18.29 8.23 -16.28
CA ALA A 27 -19.71 8.22 -15.98
C ALA A 27 -20.44 9.38 -16.66
N ALA A 28 -19.87 10.59 -16.60
CA ALA A 28 -20.41 11.78 -17.28
C ALA A 28 -20.49 11.61 -18.79
N MET A 29 -19.50 10.98 -19.45
CA MET A 29 -19.54 10.67 -20.91
C MET A 29 -20.75 9.83 -21.31
N TYR A 30 -21.26 9.01 -20.39
CA TYR A 30 -22.43 8.15 -20.61
C TYR A 30 -23.71 8.70 -19.98
N GLY A 31 -23.69 9.93 -19.45
CA GLY A 31 -24.83 10.52 -18.78
C GLY A 31 -25.25 9.79 -17.49
N ILE A 32 -24.32 9.11 -16.83
CA ILE A 32 -24.57 8.31 -15.60
C ILE A 32 -24.17 9.16 -14.40
N PRO A 33 -25.11 9.52 -13.50
CA PRO A 33 -24.81 10.19 -12.23
C PRO A 33 -23.89 9.35 -11.35
N LEU A 34 -22.90 10.00 -10.70
CA LEU A 34 -21.94 9.35 -9.82
C LEU A 34 -22.10 9.81 -8.38
N ILE A 35 -22.17 8.87 -7.44
CA ILE A 35 -22.18 9.11 -6.01
C ILE A 35 -20.87 8.65 -5.38
N GLY A 36 -20.14 9.57 -4.76
CA GLY A 36 -19.00 9.23 -3.91
C GLY A 36 -19.47 8.79 -2.52
N VAL A 37 -19.02 7.63 -2.10
CA VAL A 37 -19.29 7.08 -0.77
C VAL A 37 -18.08 7.33 0.10
N LYS A 38 -18.23 8.11 1.17
CA LYS A 38 -17.14 8.53 2.05
C LYS A 38 -16.79 7.46 3.09
N ARG A 39 -15.51 7.37 3.46
CA ARG A 39 -15.00 6.44 4.48
C ARG A 39 -15.25 4.95 4.12
N GLY A 40 -15.17 4.62 2.84
CA GLY A 40 -15.32 3.27 2.33
C GLY A 40 -16.69 2.66 2.67
N TYR A 41 -16.68 1.40 3.08
CA TYR A 41 -17.90 0.69 3.44
C TYR A 41 -18.66 1.29 4.64
N ASN A 42 -17.99 2.08 5.50
CA ASN A 42 -18.68 2.76 6.60
C ASN A 42 -19.75 3.75 6.11
N GLY A 43 -19.51 4.42 4.98
CA GLY A 43 -20.50 5.31 4.38
C GLY A 43 -21.76 4.57 3.89
N LEU A 44 -21.60 3.33 3.40
CA LEU A 44 -22.76 2.48 3.05
C LEU A 44 -23.58 2.06 4.28
N LEU A 45 -22.95 2.00 5.46
CA LEU A 45 -23.64 1.67 6.71
C LEU A 45 -24.35 2.89 7.33
N ARG A 46 -24.20 4.09 6.73
CA ARG A 46 -24.83 5.33 7.17
C ARG A 46 -24.60 5.57 8.67
N LYS A 47 -23.31 5.62 9.04
CA LYS A 47 -22.93 5.81 10.44
C LYS A 47 -22.99 7.27 10.89
N SER A 48 -23.09 8.23 9.95
CA SER A 48 -23.24 9.65 10.26
C SER A 48 -24.71 10.04 10.39
N ALA A 49 -24.96 11.03 11.24
CA ALA A 49 -26.29 11.61 11.40
C ALA A 49 -26.77 12.36 10.14
N ASN A 50 -25.82 12.94 9.39
CA ASN A 50 -26.08 13.65 8.15
C ASN A 50 -25.67 12.79 6.94
N LEU A 51 -26.59 12.58 6.00
CA LEU A 51 -26.35 11.79 4.79
C LEU A 51 -25.19 12.36 3.94
N LYS A 52 -25.03 13.67 3.87
CA LYS A 52 -23.94 14.33 3.12
C LYS A 52 -22.56 14.00 3.68
N ASP A 53 -22.46 13.58 4.94
CA ASP A 53 -21.21 13.15 5.54
C ASP A 53 -20.80 11.74 5.11
N ASP A 54 -21.76 10.93 4.66
CA ASP A 54 -21.53 9.56 4.19
C ASP A 54 -21.51 9.45 2.67
N MET A 55 -22.29 10.27 1.95
CA MET A 55 -22.45 10.19 0.50
C MET A 55 -22.57 11.58 -0.13
N GLN A 56 -21.98 11.76 -1.31
CA GLN A 56 -21.97 13.02 -2.04
C GLN A 56 -22.04 12.76 -3.54
N GLU A 57 -22.86 13.53 -4.26
CA GLU A 57 -22.80 13.55 -5.71
C GLU A 57 -21.46 14.17 -6.16
N LEU A 58 -20.79 13.51 -7.11
CA LEU A 58 -19.50 13.94 -7.63
C LEU A 58 -19.72 14.62 -8.99
N THR A 59 -19.46 15.93 -9.04
CA THR A 59 -19.44 16.69 -10.29
C THR A 59 -18.07 16.64 -10.94
N LEU A 60 -18.00 16.86 -12.27
CA LEU A 60 -16.72 16.94 -12.97
C LEU A 60 -15.83 18.06 -12.43
N GLU A 61 -16.39 19.22 -12.14
CA GLU A 61 -15.66 20.36 -11.56
C GLU A 61 -14.93 19.95 -10.28
N LEU A 62 -15.66 19.37 -9.32
CA LEU A 62 -15.08 18.92 -8.05
C LEU A 62 -13.95 17.90 -8.23
N VAL A 63 -14.13 16.89 -9.10
CA VAL A 63 -13.14 15.81 -9.24
C VAL A 63 -11.92 16.21 -10.06
N LEU A 64 -12.02 17.23 -10.92
CA LEU A 64 -10.88 17.78 -11.63
C LEU A 64 -9.95 18.53 -10.68
N ASP A 65 -10.50 19.25 -9.70
CA ASP A 65 -9.73 20.02 -8.70
C ASP A 65 -8.93 19.11 -7.74
N ILE A 66 -9.32 17.85 -7.60
CA ILE A 66 -8.66 16.92 -6.67
C ILE A 66 -7.83 15.83 -7.37
N ALA A 67 -7.79 15.81 -8.69
CA ALA A 67 -7.27 14.68 -9.46
C ALA A 67 -5.78 14.39 -9.21
N ASP A 68 -4.99 15.41 -8.99
CA ASP A 68 -3.56 15.39 -8.73
C ASP A 68 -3.19 15.45 -7.23
N GLU A 69 -4.19 15.67 -6.36
CA GLU A 69 -3.95 15.68 -4.92
C GLU A 69 -3.63 14.29 -4.37
N PRO A 70 -2.70 14.18 -3.40
CA PRO A 70 -2.42 12.91 -2.74
C PRO A 70 -3.59 12.41 -1.90
N GLY A 71 -3.59 11.13 -1.59
CA GLY A 71 -4.60 10.52 -0.73
C GLY A 71 -5.95 10.31 -1.41
N THR A 72 -7.03 10.52 -0.68
CA THR A 72 -8.40 10.37 -1.20
C THR A 72 -9.38 11.38 -0.60
N TYR A 73 -10.03 12.14 -1.47
CA TYR A 73 -11.12 13.08 -1.13
C TYR A 73 -12.29 12.39 -0.43
N LEU A 74 -12.62 11.18 -0.85
CA LEU A 74 -13.69 10.39 -0.27
C LEU A 74 -13.37 9.90 1.15
N ARG A 75 -12.15 10.13 1.61
CA ARG A 75 -11.63 9.53 2.84
C ARG A 75 -11.68 8.01 2.78
N THR A 76 -10.90 7.37 3.61
CA THR A 76 -10.87 5.91 3.67
C THR A 76 -10.91 5.45 5.11
N ALA A 77 -11.44 4.25 5.34
CA ALA A 77 -11.42 3.61 6.64
C ALA A 77 -11.56 2.09 6.50
N ARG A 78 -10.99 1.37 7.46
CA ARG A 78 -11.28 -0.05 7.63
C ARG A 78 -12.67 -0.20 8.24
N CYS A 79 -13.45 -1.16 7.73
CA CYS A 79 -14.77 -1.50 8.23
C CYS A 79 -14.82 -2.99 8.60
N LEU A 80 -14.36 -3.32 9.81
CA LEU A 80 -14.26 -4.71 10.26
C LEU A 80 -15.64 -5.39 10.34
N GLU A 81 -16.67 -4.62 10.71
CA GLU A 81 -18.04 -5.09 10.77
C GLU A 81 -18.57 -5.60 9.42
N PHE A 82 -17.99 -5.11 8.30
CA PHE A 82 -18.41 -5.51 6.95
C PHE A 82 -18.13 -6.98 6.62
N LYS A 83 -17.39 -7.69 7.46
CA LYS A 83 -17.24 -9.16 7.39
C LYS A 83 -18.54 -9.90 7.76
N GLU A 84 -19.44 -9.26 8.50
CA GLU A 84 -20.70 -9.86 8.92
C GLU A 84 -21.80 -9.59 7.89
N LYS A 85 -22.53 -10.65 7.51
CA LYS A 85 -23.59 -10.60 6.48
C LYS A 85 -24.66 -9.55 6.75
N LYS A 86 -25.06 -9.33 8.03
CA LYS A 86 -26.05 -8.33 8.39
C LYS A 86 -25.68 -6.91 7.97
N PHE A 87 -24.37 -6.55 8.00
CA PHE A 87 -23.89 -5.23 7.58
C PHE A 87 -23.79 -5.13 6.05
N GLN A 88 -23.46 -6.24 5.37
CA GLN A 88 -23.50 -6.30 3.91
C GLN A 88 -24.95 -6.12 3.40
N GLU A 89 -25.92 -6.78 4.00
CA GLU A 89 -27.35 -6.61 3.70
C GLU A 89 -27.84 -5.17 3.98
N LYS A 90 -27.35 -4.53 5.06
CA LYS A 90 -27.62 -3.11 5.34
C LYS A 90 -27.08 -2.22 4.22
N ALA A 91 -25.84 -2.46 3.77
CA ALA A 91 -25.25 -1.74 2.66
C ALA A 91 -26.04 -1.89 1.36
N VAL A 92 -26.51 -3.10 1.05
CA VAL A 92 -27.39 -3.34 -0.12
C VAL A 92 -28.69 -2.55 -0.02
N LYS A 93 -29.32 -2.50 1.15
CA LYS A 93 -30.51 -1.68 1.37
C LYS A 93 -30.24 -0.19 1.13
N THR A 94 -29.08 0.30 1.60
CA THR A 94 -28.66 1.70 1.38
C THR A 94 -28.46 1.98 -0.11
N LEU A 95 -27.73 1.13 -0.84
CA LEU A 95 -27.51 1.27 -2.28
C LEU A 95 -28.85 1.29 -3.06
N LYS A 96 -29.75 0.39 -2.73
CA LYS A 96 -31.11 0.34 -3.34
C LYS A 96 -31.92 1.60 -3.05
N SER A 97 -31.92 2.11 -1.80
CA SER A 97 -32.63 3.32 -1.43
C SER A 97 -32.11 4.57 -2.15
N MET A 98 -30.82 4.60 -2.49
CA MET A 98 -30.16 5.65 -3.25
C MET A 98 -30.22 5.44 -4.76
N GLN A 99 -30.84 4.36 -5.22
CA GLN A 99 -30.93 3.97 -6.64
C GLN A 99 -29.56 3.78 -7.29
N ILE A 100 -28.57 3.31 -6.53
CA ILE A 100 -27.23 2.99 -7.03
C ILE A 100 -27.26 1.57 -7.58
N ASP A 101 -27.07 1.44 -8.89
CA ASP A 101 -27.20 0.17 -9.63
C ASP A 101 -25.85 -0.59 -9.75
N GLY A 102 -24.72 0.07 -9.46
CA GLY A 102 -23.37 -0.53 -9.52
C GLY A 102 -22.38 0.25 -8.68
N LEU A 103 -21.31 -0.40 -8.27
CA LEU A 103 -20.32 0.16 -7.36
C LEU A 103 -18.89 -0.06 -7.89
N VAL A 104 -18.10 1.01 -7.95
CA VAL A 104 -16.65 0.93 -8.14
C VAL A 104 -15.98 0.98 -6.77
N VAL A 105 -15.14 -0.01 -6.48
CA VAL A 105 -14.44 -0.16 -5.20
C VAL A 105 -12.94 0.00 -5.44
N ILE A 106 -12.35 1.09 -4.94
CA ILE A 106 -10.93 1.36 -5.03
C ILE A 106 -10.26 0.96 -3.70
N GLY A 107 -9.35 -0.03 -3.74
CA GLY A 107 -8.71 -0.51 -2.51
C GLY A 107 -7.93 -1.80 -2.70
N GLY A 108 -7.55 -2.46 -1.59
CA GLY A 108 -6.78 -3.69 -1.58
C GLY A 108 -7.64 -4.96 -1.39
N ASP A 109 -6.99 -6.08 -1.01
CA ASP A 109 -7.59 -7.41 -0.84
C ASP A 109 -8.87 -7.40 0.01
N GLY A 110 -8.83 -6.79 1.20
CA GLY A 110 -10.01 -6.72 2.08
C GLY A 110 -11.19 -5.97 1.46
N SER A 111 -10.92 -4.96 0.63
CA SER A 111 -11.94 -4.20 -0.09
C SER A 111 -12.59 -5.03 -1.18
N PHE A 112 -11.81 -5.87 -1.87
CA PHE A 112 -12.34 -6.76 -2.91
C PHE A 112 -13.15 -7.92 -2.34
N ARG A 113 -12.81 -8.43 -1.16
CA ARG A 113 -13.68 -9.40 -0.43
C ARG A 113 -15.03 -8.77 -0.08
N GLY A 114 -15.03 -7.50 0.31
CA GLY A 114 -16.26 -6.75 0.53
C GLY A 114 -17.07 -6.54 -0.76
N ALA A 115 -16.40 -6.23 -1.88
CA ALA A 115 -17.05 -6.11 -3.19
C ALA A 115 -17.64 -7.44 -3.66
N GLN A 116 -16.91 -8.56 -3.48
CA GLN A 116 -17.42 -9.90 -3.79
C GLN A 116 -18.69 -10.23 -3.00
N ALA A 117 -18.68 -9.96 -1.69
CA ALA A 117 -19.86 -10.18 -0.85
C ALA A 117 -21.08 -9.36 -1.31
N LEU A 118 -20.87 -8.12 -1.76
CA LEU A 118 -21.96 -7.32 -2.36
C LEU A 118 -22.44 -7.91 -3.69
N CYS A 119 -21.53 -8.43 -4.53
CA CYS A 119 -21.91 -9.11 -5.78
C CYS A 119 -22.78 -10.36 -5.52
N GLU A 120 -22.44 -11.14 -4.50
CA GLU A 120 -23.23 -12.31 -4.06
C GLU A 120 -24.63 -11.91 -3.58
N LEU A 121 -24.81 -10.68 -3.10
CA LEU A 121 -26.09 -10.09 -2.71
C LEU A 121 -26.77 -9.30 -3.85
N GLY A 122 -26.26 -9.42 -5.09
CA GLY A 122 -26.86 -8.86 -6.29
C GLY A 122 -26.50 -7.41 -6.60
N VAL A 123 -25.44 -6.87 -6.02
CA VAL A 123 -24.91 -5.52 -6.37
C VAL A 123 -23.73 -5.65 -7.32
N PRO A 124 -23.84 -5.20 -8.58
CA PRO A 124 -22.70 -5.19 -9.51
C PRO A 124 -21.51 -4.37 -8.98
N CYS A 125 -20.33 -4.99 -8.83
CA CYS A 125 -19.12 -4.31 -8.37
C CYS A 125 -17.96 -4.52 -9.33
N ILE A 126 -17.09 -3.49 -9.44
CA ILE A 126 -15.78 -3.55 -10.10
C ILE A 126 -14.73 -3.03 -9.13
N GLY A 127 -13.64 -3.78 -8.94
CA GLY A 127 -12.50 -3.39 -8.10
C GLY A 127 -11.38 -2.72 -8.89
N ILE A 128 -10.80 -1.64 -8.35
CA ILE A 128 -9.56 -1.00 -8.83
C ILE A 128 -8.51 -1.17 -7.72
N PRO A 129 -7.31 -1.72 -8.02
CA PRO A 129 -6.29 -2.02 -7.00
C PRO A 129 -5.64 -0.72 -6.49
N GLY A 130 -6.09 -0.21 -5.36
CA GLY A 130 -5.59 1.00 -4.69
C GLY A 130 -4.90 0.64 -3.37
N THR A 131 -3.60 0.42 -3.41
CA THR A 131 -2.72 0.15 -2.25
C THR A 131 -1.28 0.43 -2.62
N ILE A 132 -0.50 1.00 -1.70
CA ILE A 132 0.95 1.17 -1.90
C ILE A 132 1.73 -0.14 -1.73
N ASP A 133 1.16 -1.12 -1.04
CA ASP A 133 1.89 -2.33 -0.58
C ASP A 133 2.25 -3.27 -1.74
N ASN A 134 1.58 -3.16 -2.89
CA ASN A 134 1.73 -4.03 -4.07
C ASN A 134 1.56 -5.52 -3.73
N ASP A 135 0.66 -5.81 -2.80
CA ASP A 135 0.44 -7.14 -2.22
C ASP A 135 -0.68 -7.95 -2.93
N LEU A 136 -1.18 -7.45 -4.04
CA LEU A 136 -2.25 -8.07 -4.83
C LEU A 136 -1.65 -8.95 -5.94
N PRO A 137 -1.75 -10.29 -5.84
CA PRO A 137 -0.97 -11.21 -6.67
C PRO A 137 -1.36 -11.23 -8.16
N TYR A 138 -2.54 -10.74 -8.51
CA TYR A 138 -3.06 -10.79 -9.87
C TYR A 138 -2.58 -9.64 -10.77
N THR A 139 -2.02 -8.59 -10.19
CA THR A 139 -1.55 -7.39 -10.91
C THR A 139 -0.06 -7.15 -10.68
N GLU A 140 0.64 -6.68 -11.71
CA GLU A 140 2.06 -6.33 -11.60
C GLU A 140 2.28 -5.05 -10.78
N ILE A 141 1.29 -4.17 -10.77
CA ILE A 141 1.36 -2.90 -10.04
C ILE A 141 -0.01 -2.55 -9.47
N SER A 142 -0.05 -2.07 -8.25
CA SER A 142 -1.21 -1.44 -7.63
C SER A 142 -1.08 0.08 -7.65
N LEU A 143 -2.20 0.76 -7.68
CA LEU A 143 -2.28 2.21 -7.72
C LEU A 143 -1.68 2.83 -6.45
N GLY A 144 -0.68 3.70 -6.64
CA GLY A 144 0.07 4.38 -5.59
C GLY A 144 1.40 3.70 -5.21
N TYR A 145 1.66 2.49 -5.68
CA TYR A 145 2.92 1.80 -5.45
C TYR A 145 4.11 2.53 -6.07
N ASP A 146 4.00 2.93 -7.34
CA ASP A 146 5.07 3.63 -8.04
C ASP A 146 5.43 4.95 -7.34
N THR A 147 4.43 5.68 -6.91
CA THR A 147 4.63 6.92 -6.14
C THR A 147 5.31 6.65 -4.80
N ALA A 148 4.85 5.67 -4.04
CA ALA A 148 5.44 5.32 -2.74
C ALA A 148 6.91 4.89 -2.87
N VAL A 149 7.24 4.10 -3.90
CA VAL A 149 8.63 3.73 -4.20
C VAL A 149 9.48 4.95 -4.53
N ASN A 150 8.99 5.88 -5.36
CA ASN A 150 9.74 7.09 -5.72
C ASN A 150 10.01 7.96 -4.50
N VAL A 151 9.05 8.11 -3.58
CA VAL A 151 9.25 8.81 -2.30
C VAL A 151 10.33 8.12 -1.47
N CYS A 152 10.30 6.79 -1.36
CA CYS A 152 11.33 6.04 -0.65
C CYS A 152 12.72 6.23 -1.27
N VAL A 153 12.81 6.14 -2.60
CA VAL A 153 14.07 6.34 -3.35
C VAL A 153 14.64 7.73 -3.08
N GLU A 154 13.82 8.76 -3.15
CA GLU A 154 14.25 10.13 -2.86
C GLU A 154 14.73 10.29 -1.42
N ALA A 155 13.97 9.79 -0.44
CA ALA A 155 14.32 9.83 0.97
C ALA A 155 15.63 9.08 1.25
N ILE A 156 15.79 7.86 0.73
CA ILE A 156 16.99 7.04 0.90
C ILE A 156 18.21 7.75 0.29
N ARG A 157 18.09 8.35 -0.88
CA ARG A 157 19.19 9.14 -1.49
C ARG A 157 19.64 10.29 -0.59
N LYS A 158 18.70 11.03 0.03
CA LYS A 158 19.00 12.11 0.99
C LYS A 158 19.69 11.56 2.25
N ILE A 159 19.20 10.44 2.79
CA ILE A 159 19.80 9.77 3.94
C ILE A 159 21.21 9.29 3.62
N ARG A 160 21.42 8.64 2.47
CA ARG A 160 22.74 8.18 2.01
C ARG A 160 23.72 9.34 1.82
N ALA A 161 23.27 10.47 1.31
CA ALA A 161 24.11 11.65 1.17
C ALA A 161 24.67 12.13 2.52
N THR A 162 23.84 12.13 3.57
CA THR A 162 24.27 12.47 4.94
C THR A 162 25.13 11.36 5.56
N SER A 163 24.75 10.11 5.45
CA SER A 163 25.50 8.95 5.97
C SER A 163 26.93 8.90 5.42
N ARG A 164 27.12 9.23 4.13
CA ARG A 164 28.44 9.31 3.48
C ARG A 164 29.34 10.40 4.06
N ARG A 165 28.77 11.49 4.60
CA ARG A 165 29.54 12.57 5.22
C ARG A 165 29.98 12.27 6.64
N HIS A 166 29.34 11.30 7.26
CA HIS A 166 29.57 10.94 8.66
C HIS A 166 30.16 9.52 8.83
N ASP A 167 30.48 8.84 7.74
CA ASP A 167 31.04 7.47 7.73
C ASP A 167 30.29 6.52 8.67
N ARG A 168 28.95 6.48 8.56
CA ARG A 168 28.12 5.63 9.41
C ARG A 168 26.99 4.96 8.65
N PRO A 169 26.65 3.70 8.98
CA PRO A 169 25.54 3.00 8.37
C PRO A 169 24.20 3.64 8.69
N ALA A 170 23.24 3.47 7.78
CA ALA A 170 21.85 3.85 7.96
C ALA A 170 20.94 2.64 7.89
N VAL A 171 19.98 2.56 8.81
CA VAL A 171 18.82 1.65 8.76
C VAL A 171 17.64 2.49 8.30
N VAL A 172 16.98 2.10 7.22
CA VAL A 172 15.82 2.82 6.67
C VAL A 172 14.63 1.87 6.62
N GLU A 173 13.63 2.16 7.45
CA GLU A 173 12.38 1.43 7.48
C GLU A 173 11.39 2.04 6.49
N VAL A 174 10.77 1.17 5.69
CA VAL A 174 9.74 1.52 4.72
C VAL A 174 8.47 0.74 4.98
N MET A 175 7.33 1.28 4.57
CA MET A 175 6.04 0.60 4.62
C MET A 175 6.00 -0.57 3.64
N GLY A 176 4.87 -1.24 3.54
CA GLY A 176 4.62 -2.38 2.68
C GLY A 176 3.88 -3.49 3.41
N ARG A 177 3.57 -3.29 4.69
CA ARG A 177 2.87 -4.25 5.55
C ARG A 177 3.58 -5.62 5.56
N HIS A 178 2.97 -6.67 4.99
CA HIS A 178 3.56 -8.00 4.89
C HIS A 178 4.27 -8.24 3.55
N CYS A 179 4.57 -7.16 2.81
CA CYS A 179 5.14 -7.16 1.47
C CYS A 179 6.44 -6.38 1.44
N GLY A 180 7.50 -7.01 0.97
CA GLY A 180 8.82 -6.42 0.83
C GLY A 180 9.08 -5.68 -0.49
N ASP A 181 8.10 -5.56 -1.40
CA ASP A 181 8.30 -4.99 -2.73
C ASP A 181 8.80 -3.54 -2.71
N ILE A 182 8.24 -2.68 -1.84
CA ILE A 182 8.73 -1.29 -1.69
C ILE A 182 10.19 -1.31 -1.25
N ALA A 183 10.52 -2.12 -0.22
CA ALA A 183 11.89 -2.20 0.30
C ALA A 183 12.87 -2.69 -0.76
N LEU A 184 12.53 -3.76 -1.47
CA LEU A 184 13.38 -4.36 -2.49
C LEU A 184 13.59 -3.38 -3.66
N THR A 185 12.52 -2.80 -4.19
CA THR A 185 12.60 -1.87 -5.33
C THR A 185 13.35 -0.60 -4.96
N ALA A 186 13.12 -0.05 -3.76
CA ALA A 186 13.84 1.12 -3.27
C ALA A 186 15.32 0.82 -3.03
N ALA A 187 15.67 -0.37 -2.48
CA ALA A 187 17.05 -0.78 -2.27
C ALA A 187 17.81 -0.89 -3.60
N VAL A 188 17.22 -1.57 -4.60
CA VAL A 188 17.80 -1.68 -5.95
C VAL A 188 18.01 -0.31 -6.58
N SER A 189 17.00 0.55 -6.53
CA SER A 189 17.02 1.87 -7.17
C SER A 189 18.01 2.85 -6.54
N THR A 190 18.43 2.59 -5.31
CA THR A 190 19.38 3.44 -4.57
C THR A 190 20.76 2.82 -4.42
N GLY A 191 20.95 1.58 -4.86
CA GLY A 191 22.18 0.81 -4.65
C GLY A 191 22.45 0.59 -3.16
N SER A 192 21.39 0.34 -2.37
CA SER A 192 21.53 -0.03 -0.97
C SER A 192 22.14 -1.43 -0.85
N GLU A 193 22.98 -1.62 0.15
CA GLU A 193 23.83 -2.80 0.25
C GLU A 193 23.13 -3.99 0.88
N ILE A 194 22.10 -3.73 1.71
CA ILE A 194 21.34 -4.78 2.41
C ILE A 194 19.86 -4.45 2.32
N VAL A 195 19.05 -5.46 2.02
CA VAL A 195 17.58 -5.36 2.09
C VAL A 195 17.02 -6.50 2.93
N VAL A 196 16.08 -6.20 3.81
CA VAL A 196 15.38 -7.17 4.67
C VAL A 196 13.90 -7.11 4.35
N VAL A 197 13.31 -8.26 4.04
CA VAL A 197 11.91 -8.40 3.61
C VAL A 197 11.22 -9.55 4.35
N PRO A 198 9.91 -9.47 4.62
CA PRO A 198 9.20 -10.50 5.38
C PRO A 198 9.06 -11.84 4.63
N GLU A 199 9.18 -11.84 3.30
CA GLU A 199 9.09 -13.06 2.47
C GLU A 199 10.28 -14.00 2.61
N VAL A 200 11.39 -13.52 3.15
CA VAL A 200 12.60 -14.32 3.32
C VAL A 200 12.93 -14.42 4.81
N PRO A 201 13.04 -15.64 5.39
CA PRO A 201 13.48 -15.81 6.76
C PRO A 201 14.82 -15.10 7.02
N TRP A 202 14.88 -14.33 8.10
CA TRP A 202 16.06 -13.56 8.46
C TRP A 202 16.33 -13.60 9.97
N THR A 203 17.56 -13.32 10.34
CA THR A 203 17.97 -13.19 11.74
C THR A 203 18.78 -11.92 11.94
N VAL A 204 18.75 -11.39 13.13
CA VAL A 204 19.54 -10.21 13.55
C VAL A 204 21.03 -10.45 13.29
N GLU A 205 21.53 -11.65 13.67
CA GLU A 205 22.90 -12.06 13.48
C GLU A 205 23.26 -12.21 12.00
N GLY A 206 22.31 -12.66 11.17
CA GLY A 206 22.49 -12.76 9.73
C GLY A 206 22.76 -11.41 9.10
N VAL A 207 21.94 -10.42 9.44
CA VAL A 207 22.12 -9.04 8.95
C VAL A 207 23.38 -8.40 9.53
N ALA A 208 23.70 -8.64 10.81
CA ALA A 208 24.96 -8.16 11.40
C ALA A 208 26.18 -8.69 10.68
N ARG A 209 26.20 -10.00 10.29
CA ARG A 209 27.28 -10.57 9.48
C ARG A 209 27.39 -9.94 8.09
N GLN A 210 26.26 -9.62 7.45
CA GLN A 210 26.27 -8.91 6.17
C GLN A 210 26.86 -7.50 6.33
N LEU A 211 26.40 -6.77 7.36
CA LEU A 211 26.94 -5.44 7.64
C LEU A 211 28.43 -5.48 7.98
N GLN A 212 28.88 -6.47 8.77
CA GLN A 212 30.29 -6.65 9.08
C GLN A 212 31.14 -6.86 7.82
N ARG A 213 30.65 -7.67 6.87
CA ARG A 213 31.36 -7.84 5.58
C ARG A 213 31.50 -6.53 4.81
N GLN A 214 30.50 -5.62 4.87
CA GLN A 214 30.62 -4.30 4.27
C GLN A 214 31.70 -3.47 4.95
N LEU A 215 31.72 -3.48 6.28
CA LEU A 215 32.74 -2.77 7.08
C LEU A 215 34.15 -3.30 6.81
N ASP A 216 34.35 -4.60 6.75
CA ASP A 216 35.63 -5.27 6.47
C ASP A 216 36.16 -4.91 5.07
N ARG A 217 35.27 -4.60 4.13
CA ARG A 217 35.61 -4.11 2.79
C ARG A 217 35.81 -2.58 2.74
N GLY A 218 35.76 -1.90 3.88
CA GLY A 218 35.93 -0.44 3.99
C GLY A 218 34.66 0.36 3.70
N ASN A 219 33.49 -0.27 3.53
CA ASN A 219 32.23 0.44 3.38
C ASN A 219 31.57 0.74 4.75
N THR A 220 32.01 1.81 5.38
CA THR A 220 31.50 2.26 6.69
C THR A 220 30.10 2.89 6.64
N ARG A 221 29.53 3.10 5.46
CA ARG A 221 28.30 3.88 5.16
C ARG A 221 27.21 3.05 4.48
N ALA A 222 27.20 1.75 4.73
CA ALA A 222 26.22 0.84 4.18
C ALA A 222 24.79 1.23 4.59
N THR A 223 23.85 1.05 3.69
CA THR A 223 22.42 1.27 3.94
C THR A 223 21.69 -0.04 4.00
N ILE A 224 20.94 -0.23 5.07
CA ILE A 224 20.05 -1.36 5.28
C ILE A 224 18.61 -0.86 5.08
N VAL A 225 17.92 -1.32 4.06
CA VAL A 225 16.50 -1.04 3.85
C VAL A 225 15.69 -2.18 4.45
N VAL A 226 14.72 -1.86 5.30
CA VAL A 226 13.92 -2.85 6.03
C VAL A 226 12.44 -2.59 5.78
N ALA A 227 11.70 -3.61 5.33
CA ALA A 227 10.26 -3.53 5.28
C ALA A 227 9.65 -3.61 6.70
N GLU A 228 8.64 -2.79 7.01
CA GLU A 228 8.03 -2.75 8.35
C GLU A 228 7.54 -4.12 8.86
N GLY A 229 7.05 -4.98 7.96
CA GLY A 229 6.59 -6.33 8.30
C GLY A 229 7.68 -7.28 8.78
N CYS A 230 8.95 -6.91 8.62
CA CYS A 230 10.07 -7.73 9.09
C CYS A 230 10.11 -7.86 10.62
N TRP A 231 9.59 -6.88 11.35
CA TRP A 231 9.60 -6.95 12.81
C TRP A 231 8.70 -8.05 13.35
N GLU A 232 7.57 -8.33 12.69
CA GLU A 232 6.67 -9.44 13.02
C GLU A 232 7.23 -10.80 12.54
N ALA A 233 7.98 -10.79 11.42
CA ALA A 233 8.56 -11.99 10.81
C ALA A 233 9.97 -12.33 11.36
N MET A 234 10.48 -11.57 12.32
CA MET A 234 11.81 -11.75 12.87
C MET A 234 11.92 -13.07 13.65
N ALA A 235 12.98 -13.83 13.38
CA ALA A 235 13.32 -14.98 14.22
C ALA A 235 13.56 -14.56 15.67
N PRO A 236 13.28 -15.43 16.65
CA PRO A 236 13.47 -15.11 18.05
C PRO A 236 14.88 -14.55 18.34
N PHE A 237 14.93 -13.40 19.00
CA PHE A 237 16.15 -12.73 19.41
C PHE A 237 15.97 -12.16 20.82
N ASP A 238 16.80 -12.56 21.75
CA ASP A 238 16.74 -12.05 23.11
C ASP A 238 17.34 -10.64 23.19
N LEU A 239 16.54 -9.68 22.77
CA LEU A 239 16.89 -8.27 22.77
C LEU A 239 17.15 -7.75 24.19
N PHE A 240 16.36 -8.23 25.18
CA PHE A 240 16.48 -7.79 26.55
C PHE A 240 17.85 -8.17 27.14
N THR A 241 18.21 -9.45 27.14
CA THR A 241 19.52 -9.91 27.62
C THR A 241 20.65 -9.26 26.83
N PHE A 242 20.53 -9.12 25.50
CA PHE A 242 21.55 -8.48 24.70
C PHE A 242 21.78 -7.00 25.06
N LEU A 243 20.72 -6.23 25.31
CA LEU A 243 20.81 -4.81 25.64
C LEU A 243 21.23 -4.60 27.10
N THR A 244 20.70 -5.35 28.05
CA THR A 244 20.99 -5.20 29.50
C THR A 244 22.37 -5.68 29.87
N SER A 245 22.89 -6.76 29.26
CA SER A 245 24.25 -7.26 29.51
C SER A 245 25.32 -6.20 29.21
N ARG A 246 24.99 -5.08 28.59
CA ARG A 246 25.88 -3.99 28.23
C ARG A 246 25.48 -2.63 28.83
N GLY A 247 24.72 -2.65 29.93
CA GLY A 247 24.43 -1.47 30.75
C GLY A 247 23.46 -0.43 30.15
N LYS A 248 22.61 -0.82 29.18
CA LYS A 248 21.55 0.08 28.70
C LYS A 248 20.18 -0.34 29.23
N PRO A 249 19.36 0.60 29.68
CA PRO A 249 17.97 0.29 30.02
C PRO A 249 17.24 -0.26 28.78
N CYS A 250 16.57 -1.38 28.95
CA CYS A 250 15.68 -1.96 27.94
C CYS A 250 14.38 -2.33 28.66
N TYR A 251 13.27 -1.97 28.04
CA TYR A 251 11.96 -2.39 28.51
C TYR A 251 11.65 -3.74 27.86
N PRO A 252 11.41 -4.82 28.66
CA PRO A 252 11.27 -6.18 28.15
C PRO A 252 10.15 -6.33 27.10
N ASP A 253 9.06 -5.58 27.28
CA ASP A 253 7.84 -5.70 26.48
C ASP A 253 7.82 -4.85 25.20
N GLU A 254 8.90 -4.11 24.93
CA GLU A 254 8.95 -3.33 23.72
C GLU A 254 9.45 -4.15 22.54
N PRO A 255 8.69 -4.23 21.40
CA PRO A 255 9.07 -4.98 20.23
C PRO A 255 10.32 -4.39 19.54
N MET A 256 10.93 -5.16 18.64
CA MET A 256 11.96 -4.66 17.74
C MET A 256 11.41 -3.52 16.89
N SER A 257 12.26 -2.54 16.61
CA SER A 257 11.98 -1.40 15.73
C SER A 257 13.27 -0.98 15.02
N ALA A 258 13.17 -0.16 13.98
CA ALA A 258 14.34 0.32 13.27
C ALA A 258 15.37 0.99 14.20
N VAL A 259 14.92 1.73 15.20
CA VAL A 259 15.80 2.42 16.16
C VAL A 259 16.56 1.42 17.05
N ARG A 260 15.84 0.41 17.55
CA ARG A 260 16.45 -0.67 18.36
C ARG A 260 17.37 -1.52 17.51
N PHE A 261 16.94 -1.86 16.30
CA PHE A 261 17.74 -2.62 15.35
C PHE A 261 19.06 -1.90 15.02
N ALA A 262 19.04 -0.60 14.72
CA ALA A 262 20.26 0.18 14.51
C ALA A 262 21.18 0.16 15.74
N SER A 263 20.63 0.22 16.97
CA SER A 263 21.40 0.10 18.20
C SER A 263 22.04 -1.28 18.38
N VAL A 264 21.33 -2.33 17.97
CA VAL A 264 21.87 -3.71 17.99
C VAL A 264 22.98 -3.86 16.96
N MET A 265 22.76 -3.42 15.73
CA MET A 265 23.78 -3.44 14.67
C MET A 265 25.06 -2.72 15.08
N LYS A 266 24.93 -1.50 15.63
CA LYS A 266 26.04 -0.73 16.18
C LYS A 266 26.90 -1.56 17.14
N ARG A 267 26.26 -2.29 18.06
CA ARG A 267 26.95 -3.08 19.09
C ARG A 267 27.57 -4.35 18.56
N MET A 268 26.83 -5.07 17.70
CA MET A 268 27.31 -6.34 17.16
C MET A 268 28.53 -6.14 16.25
N CYS A 269 28.55 -5.05 15.49
CA CYS A 269 29.64 -4.74 14.58
C CYS A 269 30.71 -3.76 15.16
N GLY A 270 30.64 -3.44 16.45
CA GLY A 270 31.64 -2.56 17.10
C GLY A 270 31.73 -1.14 16.56
N MET A 271 30.69 -0.65 15.92
CA MET A 271 30.67 0.68 15.29
C MET A 271 30.50 1.81 16.30
N VAL A 272 30.99 3.00 15.94
CA VAL A 272 30.78 4.23 16.74
C VAL A 272 29.31 4.62 16.71
N GLU A 273 28.64 4.57 15.55
CA GLU A 273 27.25 4.96 15.39
C GLU A 273 26.58 4.25 14.22
N ALA A 274 25.28 4.00 14.35
CA ALA A 274 24.35 3.65 13.28
C ALA A 274 23.05 4.46 13.47
N ARG A 275 22.44 4.91 12.39
CA ARG A 275 21.25 5.75 12.44
C ARG A 275 20.05 5.05 11.82
N ALA A 276 18.90 5.14 12.51
CA ALA A 276 17.62 4.69 11.98
C ALA A 276 16.81 5.88 11.43
N ASN A 277 16.07 5.60 10.36
CA ASN A 277 15.12 6.51 9.74
C ASN A 277 13.87 5.71 9.39
N VAL A 278 12.70 6.17 9.84
CA VAL A 278 11.40 5.58 9.51
C VAL A 278 10.70 6.54 8.56
N ILE A 279 10.49 6.14 7.31
CA ILE A 279 9.85 7.01 6.30
C ILE A 279 8.35 7.13 6.57
N GLY A 280 7.69 6.01 6.93
CA GLY A 280 6.30 6.02 7.40
C GLY A 280 5.33 6.69 6.42
N TYR A 281 4.42 7.50 6.93
CA TYR A 281 3.34 8.13 6.16
C TYR A 281 3.78 9.09 5.06
N VAL A 282 5.03 9.56 5.06
CA VAL A 282 5.56 10.38 3.96
C VAL A 282 5.42 9.66 2.62
N GLN A 283 5.48 8.32 2.61
CA GLN A 283 5.30 7.48 1.42
C GLN A 283 3.92 7.60 0.77
N ARG A 284 2.89 7.98 1.54
CA ARG A 284 1.50 8.10 1.08
C ARG A 284 1.11 9.52 0.67
N GLY A 285 1.91 10.53 1.08
CA GLY A 285 1.56 11.93 0.99
C GLY A 285 2.08 12.67 -0.24
N ALA A 286 2.63 11.97 -1.22
CA ALA A 286 3.09 12.60 -2.46
C ALA A 286 1.98 12.62 -3.53
N GLU A 287 2.08 13.60 -4.42
CA GLU A 287 1.30 13.64 -5.66
C GLU A 287 1.56 12.38 -6.50
N PRO A 288 0.53 11.81 -7.15
CA PRO A 288 0.69 10.59 -7.93
C PRO A 288 1.67 10.81 -9.10
N THR A 289 2.58 9.86 -9.30
CA THR A 289 3.44 9.84 -10.48
C THR A 289 2.61 9.74 -11.75
N ALA A 290 3.21 10.11 -12.89
CA ALA A 290 2.58 9.95 -14.19
C ALA A 290 2.13 8.50 -14.45
N ARG A 291 2.87 7.51 -13.92
CA ARG A 291 2.53 6.09 -14.06
C ARG A 291 1.28 5.73 -13.27
N ASP A 292 1.20 6.16 -12.01
CA ASP A 292 0.01 5.93 -11.17
C ASP A 292 -1.21 6.68 -11.74
N SER A 293 -1.02 7.93 -12.19
CA SER A 293 -2.10 8.73 -12.81
C SER A 293 -2.63 8.09 -14.11
N ALA A 294 -1.75 7.61 -14.98
CA ALA A 294 -2.15 6.92 -16.21
C ALA A 294 -2.93 5.63 -15.92
N PHE A 295 -2.42 4.81 -14.98
CA PHE A 295 -3.11 3.60 -14.56
C PHE A 295 -4.48 3.91 -13.93
N ALA A 296 -4.56 4.91 -13.07
CA ALA A 296 -5.81 5.37 -12.48
C ALA A 296 -6.83 5.76 -13.56
N PHE A 297 -6.38 6.50 -14.59
CA PHE A 297 -7.21 6.97 -15.66
C PHE A 297 -7.78 5.83 -16.51
N GLU A 298 -6.94 4.89 -16.92
CA GLU A 298 -7.37 3.72 -17.69
C GLU A 298 -8.28 2.80 -16.88
N ALA A 299 -7.94 2.54 -15.62
CA ALA A 299 -8.71 1.68 -14.72
C ALA A 299 -10.10 2.25 -14.42
N GLY A 300 -10.19 3.56 -14.13
CA GLY A 300 -11.48 4.22 -13.89
C GLY A 300 -12.40 4.18 -15.10
N ASN A 301 -11.86 4.43 -16.30
CA ASN A 301 -12.62 4.32 -17.56
C ASN A 301 -13.11 2.88 -17.79
N LEU A 302 -12.23 1.90 -17.63
CA LEU A 302 -12.58 0.48 -17.81
C LEU A 302 -13.66 0.05 -16.81
N ALA A 303 -13.58 0.48 -15.53
CA ALA A 303 -14.57 0.14 -14.52
C ALA A 303 -15.99 0.57 -14.90
N VAL A 304 -16.14 1.82 -15.37
CA VAL A 304 -17.44 2.34 -15.79
C VAL A 304 -17.97 1.62 -17.03
N ARG A 305 -17.09 1.34 -18.00
CA ARG A 305 -17.48 0.59 -19.20
C ARG A 305 -17.99 -0.81 -18.87
N LEU A 306 -17.28 -1.54 -18.01
CA LEU A 306 -17.69 -2.89 -17.57
C LEU A 306 -19.05 -2.84 -16.90
N LEU A 307 -19.29 -1.94 -15.96
CA LEU A 307 -20.57 -1.80 -15.28
C LEU A 307 -21.70 -1.45 -16.28
N ARG A 308 -21.46 -0.53 -17.22
CA ARG A 308 -22.41 -0.13 -18.26
C ARG A 308 -22.80 -1.33 -19.14
N ASP A 309 -21.81 -2.13 -19.52
CA ASP A 309 -21.99 -3.30 -20.40
C ASP A 309 -22.53 -4.54 -19.66
N GLY A 310 -22.90 -4.39 -18.35
CA GLY A 310 -23.47 -5.46 -17.54
C GLY A 310 -22.44 -6.46 -17.02
N ILE A 311 -21.15 -6.18 -17.17
CA ILE A 311 -20.05 -7.00 -16.65
C ILE A 311 -19.75 -6.56 -15.21
N SER A 312 -19.80 -7.50 -14.27
CA SER A 312 -19.56 -7.22 -12.84
C SER A 312 -18.75 -8.32 -12.19
N ASN A 313 -18.49 -8.19 -10.88
CA ASN A 313 -17.68 -9.13 -10.10
C ASN A 313 -16.27 -9.30 -10.68
N GLN A 314 -15.67 -8.19 -11.13
CA GLN A 314 -14.34 -8.15 -11.71
C GLN A 314 -13.42 -7.25 -10.89
N VAL A 315 -12.13 -7.53 -10.93
CA VAL A 315 -11.06 -6.61 -10.54
C VAL A 315 -10.25 -6.23 -11.76
N ILE A 316 -9.80 -4.98 -11.78
CA ILE A 316 -8.92 -4.44 -12.81
C ILE A 316 -7.48 -4.58 -12.32
N GLY A 317 -6.57 -4.86 -13.21
CA GLY A 317 -5.13 -4.93 -12.96
C GLY A 317 -4.32 -4.45 -14.15
N MET A 318 -2.99 -4.43 -13.98
CA MET A 318 -2.04 -4.13 -15.04
C MET A 318 -1.12 -5.33 -15.27
N LYS A 319 -0.92 -5.70 -16.52
CA LYS A 319 0.01 -6.76 -16.92
C LYS A 319 0.67 -6.41 -18.25
N LYS A 320 2.01 -6.45 -18.30
CA LYS A 320 2.80 -6.08 -19.48
C LYS A 320 2.43 -4.70 -20.03
N GLY A 321 2.25 -3.72 -19.13
CA GLY A 321 1.91 -2.34 -19.48
C GLY A 321 0.49 -2.15 -20.02
N LYS A 322 -0.41 -3.13 -19.88
CA LYS A 322 -1.80 -3.05 -20.36
C LYS A 322 -2.77 -3.31 -19.21
N VAL A 323 -3.81 -2.52 -19.16
CA VAL A 323 -4.91 -2.72 -18.22
C VAL A 323 -5.76 -3.91 -18.67
N PHE A 324 -6.11 -4.78 -17.76
CA PHE A 324 -6.97 -5.94 -17.97
C PHE A 324 -7.96 -6.10 -16.81
N TYR A 325 -8.88 -7.03 -16.93
CA TYR A 325 -9.81 -7.39 -15.85
C TYR A 325 -9.95 -8.91 -15.72
N MET A 326 -10.31 -9.35 -14.53
CA MET A 326 -10.58 -10.75 -14.24
C MET A 326 -11.57 -10.90 -13.06
N PRO A 327 -12.23 -12.08 -12.91
CA PRO A 327 -13.12 -12.33 -11.79
C PRO A 327 -12.45 -12.16 -10.43
N ILE A 328 -13.14 -11.51 -9.48
CA ILE A 328 -12.62 -11.25 -8.12
C ILE A 328 -12.18 -12.54 -7.42
N ASP A 329 -13.01 -13.59 -7.50
CA ASP A 329 -12.72 -14.88 -6.85
C ASP A 329 -11.46 -15.56 -7.39
N LYS A 330 -11.15 -15.38 -8.67
CA LYS A 330 -9.91 -15.88 -9.29
C LYS A 330 -8.72 -15.04 -8.90
N ALA A 331 -8.89 -13.72 -8.82
CA ALA A 331 -7.84 -12.80 -8.43
C ALA A 331 -7.38 -13.06 -6.99
N LEU A 332 -8.33 -13.23 -6.06
CA LEU A 332 -8.07 -13.46 -4.64
C LEU A 332 -7.44 -14.84 -4.33
N LYS A 333 -7.44 -15.76 -5.28
CA LYS A 333 -6.84 -17.12 -5.14
C LYS A 333 -5.44 -17.23 -5.74
N GLN A 334 -4.96 -16.19 -6.42
CA GLN A 334 -3.62 -16.24 -7.00
C GLN A 334 -2.55 -16.17 -5.92
N GLU A 335 -1.45 -16.87 -6.14
CA GLU A 335 -0.27 -16.79 -5.30
C GLU A 335 0.61 -15.62 -5.71
N ARG A 336 1.19 -14.98 -4.73
CA ARG A 336 2.06 -13.84 -4.94
C ARG A 336 3.45 -14.29 -5.38
N TYR A 337 3.96 -13.66 -6.42
CA TYR A 337 5.35 -13.83 -6.83
C TYR A 337 6.26 -12.87 -6.05
N PHE A 338 7.31 -13.41 -5.45
CA PHE A 338 8.40 -12.62 -4.86
C PHE A 338 9.66 -12.76 -5.75
N ASN A 339 10.29 -11.64 -6.08
CA ASN A 339 11.50 -11.65 -6.92
C ASN A 339 12.74 -12.06 -6.12
N ARG A 340 12.83 -13.35 -5.78
CA ARG A 340 13.93 -13.92 -5.01
C ARG A 340 15.29 -13.70 -5.67
N PRO A 341 15.48 -13.87 -6.99
CA PRO A 341 16.77 -13.62 -7.63
C PRO A 341 17.26 -12.17 -7.45
N LEU A 342 16.36 -11.19 -7.53
CA LEU A 342 16.71 -9.78 -7.32
C LEU A 342 17.07 -9.49 -5.86
N PHE A 343 16.37 -10.09 -4.91
CA PHE A 343 16.69 -10.02 -3.50
C PHE A 343 18.07 -10.59 -3.19
N ASP A 344 18.38 -11.78 -3.73
CA ASP A 344 19.66 -12.43 -3.53
C ASP A 344 20.80 -11.61 -4.17
N LEU A 345 20.55 -10.96 -5.31
CA LEU A 345 21.52 -10.08 -5.97
C LEU A 345 21.88 -8.86 -5.09
N VAL A 346 20.89 -8.19 -4.49
CA VAL A 346 21.14 -7.05 -3.58
C VAL A 346 21.97 -7.49 -2.39
N ASN A 347 21.67 -8.65 -1.80
CA ASN A 347 22.31 -9.16 -0.59
C ASN A 347 23.60 -9.98 -0.85
N SER A 348 24.05 -10.07 -2.11
CA SER A 348 25.24 -10.86 -2.49
C SER A 348 26.56 -10.20 -2.11
N LEU A 349 26.58 -8.92 -1.86
CA LEU A 349 27.77 -8.14 -1.48
C LEU A 349 27.97 -8.15 0.02
#